data_4a7386df51183f4a01d426c3ec339813
#
_entry.id   4a7386df51183f4a01d426c3ec339813
#
_cell.length_a   1.000
_cell.length_b   1.000
_cell.length_c   1.000
_cell.angle_alpha   90.00
_cell.angle_beta   90.00
_cell.angle_gamma   90.00
#
_symmetry.space_group_name_H-M   'P 1'
#
loop_
_entity.id
_entity.type
_entity.pdbx_description
1 polymer ?
#
loop_
_entity_poly.entity_id
_entity_poly.type
_entity_poly.pdbx_seq_one_letter_code
_entity_poly.pdbx_strand_id
1 'polypeptide(L)'
;MKPSSAGNAGSIDFVVPGDIRTPTGGYIYDREVIAGMTERGWRVALHALDASFPSPTPAALRAARATFASLADGRVVVIDGLALPGLDRLLADEAKRLTLVALVHHPVSLETGLDPIQAERYGALERSALGYVQRVITTSQWTARTLVAEGVPALKLRVAEPGVDRRKSRGSSDPKAAAVPGAPPDLLNLLCVGTLTPRKGHAVLLEALNEIRDRHWHLTCAGSLLRDAPTVAAIQHLIDRLSLRKRVSLLGDLDRDALERQYARADVFVLPSYLEGYGMALAEAIAFGLPVVSTTAGAIPETVPADAAILVAPGDSRALAKALALLVDDPARRAALAANARAARASLPTWATAAAKFMSALDGLGPKA
;
A
#
# COMPACT_ATOMS: atom_id res chain seq x y z
N MET A 1 -4.19 -39.20 16.98
CA MET A 1 -3.33 -38.01 17.10
C MET A 1 -4.12 -36.91 17.79
N LYS A 2 -3.73 -36.49 18.98
CA LYS A 2 -4.36 -35.36 19.67
C LYS A 2 -4.01 -34.07 18.92
N PRO A 3 -4.93 -33.10 18.73
CA PRO A 3 -4.59 -31.82 18.17
C PRO A 3 -3.63 -31.11 19.13
N SER A 4 -2.49 -30.69 18.60
CA SER A 4 -1.45 -29.91 19.27
C SER A 4 -2.04 -28.63 19.86
N SER A 5 -1.72 -28.42 21.14
CA SER A 5 -1.81 -27.22 21.98
C SER A 5 -2.40 -25.97 21.32
N ALA A 6 -3.55 -25.54 21.83
CA ALA A 6 -4.03 -24.17 21.68
C ALA A 6 -2.90 -23.22 22.13
N GLY A 7 -2.25 -22.57 21.19
CA GLY A 7 -1.24 -21.56 21.46
C GLY A 7 -1.88 -20.48 22.34
N ASN A 8 -1.14 -20.07 23.37
CA ASN A 8 -1.53 -19.05 24.31
C ASN A 8 -2.00 -17.81 23.52
N ALA A 9 -3.30 -17.49 23.59
CA ALA A 9 -3.89 -16.35 22.90
C ALA A 9 -3.18 -15.07 23.39
N GLY A 10 -2.36 -14.47 22.53
CA GLY A 10 -1.62 -13.25 22.84
C GLY A 10 -2.55 -12.05 23.07
N SER A 11 -2.03 -11.04 23.74
CA SER A 11 -2.72 -9.76 23.87
C SER A 11 -1.76 -8.62 23.56
N ILE A 12 -2.15 -7.73 22.64
CA ILE A 12 -1.35 -6.57 22.24
C ILE A 12 -2.19 -5.30 22.23
N ASP A 13 -1.51 -4.19 22.32
CA ASP A 13 -2.04 -2.86 22.02
C ASP A 13 -1.55 -2.42 20.65
N PHE A 14 -2.45 -1.88 19.81
CA PHE A 14 -2.14 -1.42 18.46
C PHE A 14 -2.43 0.07 18.37
N VAL A 15 -1.41 0.88 18.08
CA VAL A 15 -1.45 2.34 18.09
C VAL A 15 -1.34 2.85 16.66
N VAL A 16 -2.36 3.57 16.19
CA VAL A 16 -2.42 4.12 14.82
C VAL A 16 -2.78 5.60 14.85
N PRO A 17 -2.21 6.44 13.95
CA PRO A 17 -2.64 7.82 13.78
C PRO A 17 -3.97 7.90 13.04
N GLY A 18 -4.86 8.79 13.46
CA GLY A 18 -6.14 9.04 12.79
C GLY A 18 -7.13 7.89 12.85
N ASP A 19 -8.00 7.81 11.85
CA ASP A 19 -9.05 6.80 11.74
C ASP A 19 -8.58 5.61 10.89
N ILE A 20 -8.41 4.47 11.51
CA ILE A 20 -8.02 3.21 10.84
C ILE A 20 -9.01 2.77 9.74
N ARG A 21 -10.27 3.25 9.76
CA ARG A 21 -11.27 2.95 8.72
C ARG A 21 -10.98 3.65 7.40
N THR A 22 -10.11 4.61 7.41
CA THR A 22 -9.69 5.35 6.22
C THR A 22 -9.15 4.38 5.14
N PRO A 23 -9.61 4.46 3.87
CA PRO A 23 -9.25 3.51 2.82
C PRO A 23 -7.85 3.80 2.23
N THR A 24 -6.79 3.63 3.04
CA THR A 24 -5.40 3.62 2.58
C THR A 24 -4.82 2.22 2.63
N GLY A 25 -3.81 1.93 1.80
CA GLY A 25 -3.14 0.64 1.81
C GLY A 25 -2.60 0.26 3.19
N GLY A 26 -1.97 1.19 3.92
CA GLY A 26 -1.49 0.94 5.28
C GLY A 26 -2.62 0.53 6.22
N TYR A 27 -3.67 1.34 6.32
CA TYR A 27 -4.79 1.03 7.23
C TYR A 27 -5.63 -0.18 6.79
N ILE A 28 -5.69 -0.50 5.49
CA ILE A 28 -6.28 -1.76 5.04
C ILE A 28 -5.45 -2.93 5.59
N TYR A 29 -4.12 -2.86 5.46
CA TYR A 29 -3.22 -3.87 6.02
C TYR A 29 -3.41 -4.03 7.54
N ASP A 30 -3.43 -2.93 8.27
CA ASP A 30 -3.59 -2.94 9.73
C ASP A 30 -4.90 -3.63 10.14
N ARG A 31 -6.02 -3.25 9.50
CA ARG A 31 -7.33 -3.86 9.77
C ARG A 31 -7.37 -5.35 9.49
N GLU A 32 -6.83 -5.76 8.36
CA GLU A 32 -6.85 -7.17 7.94
C GLU A 32 -5.94 -8.03 8.85
N VAL A 33 -4.80 -7.50 9.27
CA VAL A 33 -3.92 -8.18 10.23
C VAL A 33 -4.60 -8.28 11.60
N ILE A 34 -5.18 -7.19 12.11
CA ILE A 34 -5.93 -7.18 13.37
C ILE A 34 -7.09 -8.17 13.33
N ALA A 35 -7.87 -8.19 12.25
CA ALA A 35 -8.97 -9.14 12.05
C ALA A 35 -8.45 -10.59 12.07
N GLY A 36 -7.41 -10.89 11.30
CA GLY A 36 -6.82 -12.22 11.22
C GLY A 36 -6.17 -12.69 12.53
N MET A 37 -5.65 -11.77 13.36
CA MET A 37 -5.18 -12.06 14.72
C MET A 37 -6.36 -12.39 15.66
N THR A 38 -7.43 -11.59 15.58
CA THR A 38 -8.63 -11.76 16.41
C THR A 38 -9.33 -13.09 16.10
N GLU A 39 -9.45 -13.46 14.83
CA GLU A 39 -9.97 -14.77 14.40
C GLU A 39 -9.17 -15.95 14.97
N ARG A 40 -7.88 -15.73 15.29
CA ARG A 40 -7.00 -16.73 15.92
C ARG A 40 -6.94 -16.61 17.44
N GLY A 41 -7.88 -15.86 18.04
CA GLY A 41 -8.05 -15.74 19.48
C GLY A 41 -7.13 -14.69 20.15
N TRP A 42 -6.38 -13.88 19.40
CA TRP A 42 -5.64 -12.77 19.98
C TRP A 42 -6.57 -11.65 20.41
N ARG A 43 -6.24 -11.00 21.52
CA ARG A 43 -6.91 -9.77 21.97
C ARG A 43 -6.08 -8.58 21.51
N VAL A 44 -6.65 -7.77 20.64
CA VAL A 44 -6.02 -6.56 20.12
C VAL A 44 -6.80 -5.35 20.60
N ALA A 45 -6.18 -4.52 21.43
CA ALA A 45 -6.74 -3.22 21.82
C ALA A 45 -6.23 -2.14 20.86
N LEU A 46 -7.15 -1.48 20.15
CA LEU A 46 -6.81 -0.43 19.21
C LEU A 46 -6.85 0.95 19.88
N HIS A 47 -5.77 1.72 19.71
CA HIS A 47 -5.63 3.09 20.22
C HIS A 47 -5.42 4.05 19.05
N ALA A 48 -6.38 4.92 18.79
CA ALA A 48 -6.27 5.95 17.77
C ALA A 48 -5.54 7.18 18.34
N LEU A 49 -4.47 7.60 17.70
CA LEU A 49 -3.83 8.90 17.94
C LEU A 49 -4.47 9.98 17.08
N ASP A 50 -4.15 11.23 17.36
CA ASP A 50 -4.57 12.36 16.54
C ASP A 50 -4.06 12.24 15.10
N ALA A 51 -4.84 12.71 14.13
CA ALA A 51 -4.50 12.62 12.71
C ALA A 51 -3.37 13.57 12.27
N SER A 52 -2.87 14.45 13.16
CA SER A 52 -1.76 15.36 12.87
C SER A 52 -0.39 14.69 12.79
N PHE A 53 -0.25 13.40 13.18
CA PHE A 53 0.99 12.68 12.97
C PHE A 53 1.27 12.50 11.45
N PRO A 54 2.53 12.61 11.04
CA PRO A 54 3.80 12.58 11.78
C PRO A 54 4.24 13.92 12.41
N SER A 55 3.49 15.01 12.26
CA SER A 55 3.77 16.34 12.83
C SER A 55 2.73 16.70 13.90
N PRO A 56 2.75 16.04 15.07
CA PRO A 56 1.70 16.22 16.07
C PRO A 56 1.71 17.61 16.70
N THR A 57 0.51 18.12 16.96
CA THR A 57 0.34 19.32 17.78
C THR A 57 0.74 19.06 19.23
N PRO A 58 1.02 20.11 20.03
CA PRO A 58 1.26 19.92 21.47
C PRO A 58 0.09 19.22 22.21
N ALA A 59 -1.15 19.42 21.77
CA ALA A 59 -2.33 18.75 22.30
C ALA A 59 -2.33 17.26 21.92
N ALA A 60 -2.04 16.95 20.68
CA ALA A 60 -1.91 15.56 20.20
C ALA A 60 -0.82 14.78 20.95
N LEU A 61 0.33 15.41 21.21
CA LEU A 61 1.40 14.81 22.02
C LEU A 61 0.97 14.56 23.48
N ARG A 62 0.22 15.49 24.09
CA ARG A 62 -0.31 15.24 25.44
C ARG A 62 -1.29 14.09 25.47
N ALA A 63 -2.18 14.00 24.49
CA ALA A 63 -3.12 12.88 24.35
C ALA A 63 -2.39 11.55 24.14
N ALA A 64 -1.37 11.50 23.26
CA ALA A 64 -0.55 10.32 23.06
C ALA A 64 0.14 9.88 24.37
N ARG A 65 0.74 10.82 25.13
CA ARG A 65 1.32 10.53 26.46
C ARG A 65 0.30 9.90 27.41
N ALA A 66 -0.93 10.44 27.47
CA ALA A 66 -1.99 9.88 28.30
C ALA A 66 -2.38 8.46 27.86
N THR A 67 -2.47 8.22 26.54
CA THR A 67 -2.72 6.88 25.99
C THR A 67 -1.64 5.90 26.43
N PHE A 68 -0.37 6.20 26.20
CA PHE A 68 0.71 5.31 26.60
C PHE A 68 0.75 5.10 28.12
N ALA A 69 0.58 6.15 28.92
CA ALA A 69 0.56 6.06 30.40
C ALA A 69 -0.57 5.16 30.94
N SER A 70 -1.66 4.97 30.19
CA SER A 70 -2.75 4.07 30.58
C SER A 70 -2.45 2.58 30.34
N LEU A 71 -1.39 2.27 29.57
CA LEU A 71 -1.00 0.89 29.28
C LEU A 71 -0.23 0.31 30.47
N ALA A 72 -0.58 -0.93 30.86
CA ALA A 72 0.12 -1.62 31.92
C ALA A 72 1.56 -2.00 31.53
N ASP A 73 2.44 -2.08 32.51
CA ASP A 73 3.82 -2.49 32.27
C ASP A 73 3.92 -3.88 31.68
N GLY A 74 4.93 -4.08 30.83
CA GLY A 74 5.16 -5.34 30.10
C GLY A 74 4.26 -5.56 28.87
N ARG A 75 3.32 -4.66 28.59
CA ARG A 75 2.46 -4.79 27.40
C ARG A 75 3.28 -4.73 26.11
N VAL A 76 2.90 -5.54 25.13
CA VAL A 76 3.40 -5.46 23.75
C VAL A 76 2.58 -4.42 22.99
N VAL A 77 3.25 -3.40 22.49
CA VAL A 77 2.61 -2.27 21.80
C VAL A 77 3.15 -2.18 20.37
N VAL A 78 2.27 -2.41 19.40
CA VAL A 78 2.57 -2.21 17.97
C VAL A 78 2.21 -0.79 17.60
N ILE A 79 3.14 -0.08 16.99
CA ILE A 79 3.02 1.34 16.63
C ILE A 79 3.13 1.46 15.10
N ASP A 80 2.11 2.02 14.45
CA ASP A 80 2.16 2.36 13.03
C ASP A 80 3.29 3.36 12.74
N GLY A 81 4.06 3.09 11.69
CA GLY A 81 5.26 3.83 11.29
C GLY A 81 5.03 5.31 11.08
N LEU A 82 3.84 5.70 10.64
CA LEU A 82 3.49 7.11 10.45
C LEU A 82 3.55 7.92 11.78
N ALA A 83 3.37 7.27 12.93
CA ALA A 83 3.44 7.94 14.23
C ALA A 83 4.88 8.10 14.75
N LEU A 84 5.83 7.29 14.30
CA LEU A 84 7.18 7.18 14.87
C LEU A 84 7.93 8.52 14.96
N PRO A 85 8.00 9.36 13.90
CA PRO A 85 8.75 10.62 13.97
C PRO A 85 8.21 11.57 15.04
N GLY A 86 6.90 11.54 15.30
CA GLY A 86 6.25 12.39 16.30
C GLY A 86 6.34 11.86 17.72
N LEU A 87 6.71 10.59 17.91
CA LEU A 87 6.72 9.89 19.20
C LEU A 87 8.13 9.63 19.76
N ASP A 88 9.22 9.95 19.06
CA ASP A 88 10.57 9.49 19.36
C ASP A 88 10.94 9.66 20.84
N ARG A 89 10.71 10.85 21.42
CA ARG A 89 10.98 11.13 22.85
C ARG A 89 10.07 10.35 23.79
N LEU A 90 8.80 10.18 23.45
CA LEU A 90 7.88 9.39 24.26
C LEU A 90 8.30 7.92 24.27
N LEU A 91 8.70 7.37 23.13
CA LEU A 91 9.13 5.98 23.02
C LEU A 91 10.42 5.71 23.82
N ALA A 92 11.33 6.68 23.93
CA ALA A 92 12.51 6.59 24.77
C ALA A 92 12.16 6.36 26.26
N ASP A 93 11.11 7.03 26.75
CA ASP A 93 10.63 6.86 28.12
C ASP A 93 9.89 5.52 28.30
N GLU A 94 8.99 5.19 27.39
CA GLU A 94 8.10 4.04 27.44
C GLU A 94 8.81 2.69 27.21
N ALA A 95 9.92 2.67 26.45
CA ALA A 95 10.73 1.47 26.21
C ALA A 95 11.30 0.83 27.50
N LYS A 96 11.30 1.56 28.63
CA LYS A 96 11.74 1.05 29.93
C LYS A 96 10.73 0.07 30.53
N ARG A 97 9.45 0.20 30.18
CA ARG A 97 8.35 -0.58 30.78
C ARG A 97 7.49 -1.32 29.77
N LEU A 98 7.45 -0.89 28.49
CA LEU A 98 6.68 -1.52 27.43
C LEU A 98 7.59 -2.28 26.47
N THR A 99 7.05 -3.30 25.84
CA THR A 99 7.68 -3.99 24.71
C THR A 99 7.19 -3.33 23.40
N LEU A 100 8.00 -2.44 22.85
CA LEU A 100 7.63 -1.65 21.69
C LEU A 100 7.97 -2.37 20.38
N VAL A 101 7.05 -2.36 19.44
CA VAL A 101 7.17 -2.91 18.08
C VAL A 101 6.76 -1.83 17.08
N ALA A 102 7.59 -1.57 16.08
CA ALA A 102 7.22 -0.68 14.98
C ALA A 102 6.65 -1.49 13.81
N LEU A 103 5.60 -0.99 13.18
CA LEU A 103 5.08 -1.48 11.90
C LEU A 103 5.36 -0.43 10.83
N VAL A 104 6.30 -0.68 9.94
CA VAL A 104 6.73 0.29 8.91
C VAL A 104 6.28 -0.16 7.53
N HIS A 105 5.31 0.56 6.96
CA HIS A 105 4.83 0.32 5.60
C HIS A 105 5.85 0.81 4.56
N HIS A 106 6.43 1.98 4.79
CA HIS A 106 7.60 2.56 4.10
C HIS A 106 8.17 3.67 5.00
N PRO A 107 9.45 4.03 4.88
CA PRO A 107 10.03 5.13 5.65
C PRO A 107 9.32 6.45 5.37
N VAL A 108 8.98 7.20 6.42
CA VAL A 108 8.25 8.48 6.29
C VAL A 108 9.08 9.52 5.54
N SER A 109 10.40 9.47 5.67
CA SER A 109 11.36 10.34 4.96
C SER A 109 11.29 10.22 3.44
N LEU A 110 10.76 9.11 2.92
CA LEU A 110 10.66 8.85 1.48
C LEU A 110 9.29 9.24 0.90
N GLU A 111 8.40 9.84 1.69
CA GLU A 111 7.11 10.32 1.16
C GLU A 111 7.35 11.49 0.19
N THR A 112 6.57 11.52 -0.88
CA THR A 112 6.67 12.60 -1.89
C THR A 112 6.02 13.88 -1.38
N GLY A 113 6.55 15.03 -1.83
CA GLY A 113 6.05 16.35 -1.42
C GLY A 113 6.72 16.91 -0.17
N LEU A 114 7.62 16.16 0.47
CA LEU A 114 8.49 16.67 1.51
C LEU A 114 9.61 17.50 0.86
N ASP A 115 9.92 18.66 1.46
CA ASP A 115 11.18 19.32 1.14
C ASP A 115 12.38 18.54 1.74
N PRO A 116 13.61 18.75 1.26
CA PRO A 116 14.78 18.01 1.73
C PRO A 116 15.01 18.10 3.25
N ILE A 117 14.71 19.25 3.86
CA ILE A 117 14.89 19.48 5.30
C ILE A 117 13.86 18.66 6.10
N GLN A 118 12.62 18.65 5.63
CA GLN A 118 11.55 17.84 6.24
C GLN A 118 11.86 16.34 6.12
N ALA A 119 12.30 15.88 4.95
CA ALA A 119 12.68 14.49 4.70
C ALA A 119 13.81 14.05 5.64
N GLU A 120 14.89 14.84 5.74
CA GLU A 120 16.00 14.58 6.65
C GLU A 120 15.56 14.55 8.11
N ARG A 121 14.74 15.52 8.53
CA ARG A 121 14.18 15.60 9.88
C ARG A 121 13.35 14.37 10.22
N TYR A 122 12.43 13.97 9.33
CA TYR A 122 11.60 12.77 9.57
C TYR A 122 12.46 11.51 9.62
N GLY A 123 13.45 11.38 8.73
CA GLY A 123 14.36 10.24 8.75
C GLY A 123 15.18 10.16 10.04
N ALA A 124 15.67 11.30 10.55
CA ALA A 124 16.40 11.33 11.81
C ALA A 124 15.50 10.94 13.00
N LEU A 125 14.27 11.46 13.06
CA LEU A 125 13.31 11.16 14.14
C LEU A 125 12.82 9.71 14.06
N GLU A 126 12.56 9.19 12.87
CA GLU A 126 12.16 7.79 12.64
C GLU A 126 13.28 6.83 13.07
N ARG A 127 14.53 7.07 12.66
CA ARG A 127 15.69 6.27 13.11
C ARG A 127 15.85 6.32 14.62
N SER A 128 15.68 7.49 15.25
CA SER A 128 15.71 7.63 16.71
C SER A 128 14.63 6.74 17.36
N ALA A 129 13.38 6.84 16.90
CA ALA A 129 12.27 6.05 17.42
C ALA A 129 12.51 4.53 17.23
N LEU A 130 13.03 4.10 16.06
CA LEU A 130 13.37 2.71 15.77
C LEU A 130 14.50 2.18 16.67
N GLY A 131 15.31 3.06 17.24
CA GLY A 131 16.31 2.70 18.25
C GLY A 131 15.70 2.09 19.51
N TYR A 132 14.51 2.56 19.92
CA TYR A 132 13.84 2.16 21.16
C TYR A 132 12.96 0.92 21.03
N VAL A 133 12.61 0.50 19.81
CA VAL A 133 11.77 -0.69 19.63
C VAL A 133 12.57 -1.99 19.67
N GLN A 134 11.97 -3.05 20.17
CA GLN A 134 12.56 -4.39 20.20
C GLN A 134 12.43 -5.09 18.85
N ARG A 135 11.41 -4.76 18.07
CA ARG A 135 11.14 -5.37 16.76
C ARG A 135 10.60 -4.33 15.80
N VAL A 136 10.96 -4.52 14.52
CA VAL A 136 10.41 -3.74 13.39
C VAL A 136 9.78 -4.73 12.43
N ILE A 137 8.50 -4.58 12.17
CA ILE A 137 7.76 -5.36 11.17
C ILE A 137 7.64 -4.47 9.91
N THR A 138 8.01 -5.00 8.76
CA THR A 138 7.89 -4.30 7.47
C THR A 138 6.97 -5.05 6.54
N THR A 139 6.35 -4.33 5.61
CA THR A 139 5.43 -4.91 4.64
C THR A 139 6.10 -5.41 3.36
N SER A 140 7.43 -5.24 3.22
CA SER A 140 8.21 -5.75 2.09
C SER A 140 9.67 -5.96 2.45
N GLN A 141 10.36 -6.78 1.67
CA GLN A 141 11.81 -6.95 1.76
C GLN A 141 12.54 -5.65 1.38
N TRP A 142 12.00 -4.91 0.42
CA TRP A 142 12.56 -3.62 0.02
C TRP A 142 12.58 -2.65 1.22
N THR A 143 11.46 -2.49 1.93
CA THR A 143 11.39 -1.64 3.13
C THR A 143 12.39 -2.12 4.19
N ALA A 144 12.50 -3.44 4.40
CA ALA A 144 13.46 -4.01 5.35
C ALA A 144 14.91 -3.66 4.98
N ARG A 145 15.31 -3.84 3.71
CA ARG A 145 16.65 -3.48 3.25
C ARG A 145 16.92 -1.97 3.34
N THR A 146 15.94 -1.14 3.04
CA THR A 146 16.05 0.31 3.17
C THR A 146 16.35 0.71 4.62
N LEU A 147 15.61 0.17 5.58
CA LEU A 147 15.86 0.43 7.01
C LEU A 147 17.22 -0.09 7.48
N VAL A 148 17.69 -1.23 6.95
CA VAL A 148 19.05 -1.71 7.24
C VAL A 148 20.11 -0.73 6.72
N ALA A 149 19.93 -0.23 5.50
CA ALA A 149 20.84 0.78 4.92
C ALA A 149 20.85 2.10 5.72
N GLU A 150 19.72 2.41 6.42
CA GLU A 150 19.62 3.54 7.33
C GLU A 150 20.13 3.25 8.76
N GLY A 151 20.69 2.06 9.00
CA GLY A 151 21.34 1.70 10.27
C GLY A 151 20.46 0.93 11.26
N VAL A 152 19.24 0.51 10.89
CA VAL A 152 18.42 -0.36 11.74
C VAL A 152 19.02 -1.78 11.75
N PRO A 153 19.30 -2.37 12.94
CA PRO A 153 19.88 -3.71 13.00
C PRO A 153 19.00 -4.77 12.33
N ALA A 154 19.55 -5.53 11.40
CA ALA A 154 18.81 -6.55 10.64
C ALA A 154 18.11 -7.59 11.53
N LEU A 155 18.69 -7.90 12.70
CA LEU A 155 18.10 -8.86 13.65
C LEU A 155 16.76 -8.38 14.25
N LYS A 156 16.49 -7.07 14.29
CA LYS A 156 15.20 -6.50 14.72
C LYS A 156 14.12 -6.65 13.66
N LEU A 157 14.46 -6.82 12.38
CA LEU A 157 13.54 -6.77 11.27
C LEU A 157 12.84 -8.11 11.03
N ARG A 158 11.54 -8.03 10.75
CA ARG A 158 10.71 -9.14 10.27
C ARG A 158 9.84 -8.62 9.14
N VAL A 159 9.62 -9.46 8.13
CA VAL A 159 8.78 -9.09 6.99
C VAL A 159 7.47 -9.86 7.05
N ALA A 160 6.37 -9.13 7.02
CA ALA A 160 5.02 -9.66 6.94
C ALA A 160 4.29 -8.96 5.79
N GLU A 161 4.38 -9.53 4.58
CA GLU A 161 3.80 -8.94 3.38
C GLU A 161 2.27 -8.93 3.47
N PRO A 162 1.62 -7.90 2.86
CA PRO A 162 0.17 -7.85 2.72
C PRO A 162 -0.40 -9.07 2.00
N GLY A 163 -1.60 -9.46 2.41
CA GLY A 163 -2.37 -10.45 1.70
C GLY A 163 -3.20 -9.84 0.57
N VAL A 164 -3.68 -10.71 -0.30
CA VAL A 164 -4.70 -10.38 -1.28
C VAL A 164 -5.86 -11.37 -1.19
N ASP A 165 -7.05 -10.93 -1.58
CA ASP A 165 -8.19 -11.82 -1.73
C ASP A 165 -8.07 -12.61 -3.02
N ARG A 166 -7.93 -13.92 -2.88
CA ARG A 166 -7.91 -14.84 -4.02
C ARG A 166 -9.33 -15.11 -4.51
N ARG A 167 -10.10 -14.09 -4.87
CA ARG A 167 -11.43 -14.31 -5.44
C ARG A 167 -11.34 -14.87 -6.86
N LYS A 168 -12.39 -15.59 -7.28
CA LYS A 168 -12.44 -16.27 -8.59
C LYS A 168 -12.19 -15.23 -9.69
N SER A 169 -11.13 -15.44 -10.47
CA SER A 169 -10.96 -14.73 -11.73
C SER A 169 -12.23 -14.87 -12.57
N ARG A 170 -12.50 -13.89 -13.41
CA ARG A 170 -13.40 -14.04 -14.56
C ARG A 170 -13.24 -15.45 -15.11
N GLY A 171 -14.26 -16.29 -14.97
CA GLY A 171 -14.34 -17.51 -15.76
C GLY A 171 -14.28 -17.12 -17.21
N SER A 172 -13.60 -17.90 -18.06
CA SER A 172 -13.43 -17.67 -19.50
C SER A 172 -14.75 -17.58 -20.30
N SER A 173 -15.91 -17.50 -19.63
CA SER A 173 -17.25 -17.57 -20.19
C SER A 173 -18.04 -16.28 -20.16
N ASP A 174 -17.47 -15.14 -19.68
CA ASP A 174 -18.19 -13.88 -19.76
C ASP A 174 -17.49 -12.94 -20.77
N PRO A 175 -17.98 -12.90 -22.04
CA PRO A 175 -17.46 -11.94 -23.00
C PRO A 175 -17.85 -10.54 -22.50
N LYS A 176 -16.83 -9.69 -22.22
CA LYS A 176 -16.95 -8.26 -21.92
C LYS A 176 -18.28 -7.89 -21.25
N ALA A 177 -18.39 -8.07 -19.95
CA ALA A 177 -19.55 -7.58 -19.22
C ALA A 177 -19.74 -6.09 -19.54
N ALA A 178 -20.76 -5.79 -20.32
CA ALA A 178 -21.22 -4.49 -20.78
C ALA A 178 -20.12 -3.62 -21.40
N ALA A 179 -19.83 -3.85 -22.69
CA ALA A 179 -19.25 -2.81 -23.54
C ALA A 179 -20.06 -1.52 -23.34
N VAL A 180 -19.37 -0.39 -23.15
CA VAL A 180 -20.04 0.92 -23.13
C VAL A 180 -20.80 1.04 -24.47
N PRO A 181 -22.12 1.27 -24.49
CA PRO A 181 -22.86 1.37 -25.73
C PRO A 181 -22.22 2.43 -26.65
N GLY A 182 -21.83 2.04 -27.88
CA GLY A 182 -21.17 2.93 -28.82
C GLY A 182 -19.65 3.05 -28.67
N ALA A 183 -19.02 2.31 -27.76
CA ALA A 183 -17.56 2.29 -27.67
C ALA A 183 -16.93 1.53 -28.86
N PRO A 184 -15.75 1.95 -29.34
CA PRO A 184 -14.98 1.20 -30.34
C PRO A 184 -14.75 -0.26 -29.87
N PRO A 185 -14.79 -1.25 -30.81
CA PRO A 185 -14.65 -2.67 -30.43
C PRO A 185 -13.25 -2.99 -29.88
N ASP A 186 -12.27 -2.17 -30.17
CA ASP A 186 -10.87 -2.24 -29.75
C ASP A 186 -10.52 -1.31 -28.57
N LEU A 187 -11.54 -0.71 -27.92
CA LEU A 187 -11.31 0.14 -26.75
C LEU A 187 -10.63 -0.62 -25.63
N LEU A 188 -9.46 -0.15 -25.21
CA LEU A 188 -8.70 -0.68 -24.09
C LEU A 188 -9.08 0.03 -22.78
N ASN A 189 -9.54 -0.73 -21.79
CA ASN A 189 -9.88 -0.19 -20.47
C ASN A 189 -8.67 -0.26 -19.55
N LEU A 190 -8.13 0.90 -19.22
CA LEU A 190 -7.02 1.07 -18.28
C LEU A 190 -7.58 1.35 -16.88
N LEU A 191 -7.01 0.72 -15.86
CA LEU A 191 -7.37 0.97 -14.46
C LEU A 191 -6.15 1.45 -13.70
N CYS A 192 -6.31 2.55 -12.95
CA CYS A 192 -5.36 3.05 -11.97
C CYS A 192 -6.04 3.11 -10.60
N VAL A 193 -5.48 2.43 -9.60
CA VAL A 193 -6.03 2.43 -8.23
C VAL A 193 -5.03 3.03 -7.26
N GLY A 194 -5.43 4.11 -6.61
CA GLY A 194 -4.63 4.81 -5.61
C GLY A 194 -5.15 6.20 -5.31
N THR A 195 -4.97 6.65 -4.08
CA THR A 195 -5.26 8.03 -3.67
C THR A 195 -4.55 9.01 -4.62
N LEU A 196 -5.22 10.07 -5.07
CA LEU A 196 -4.63 11.09 -5.93
C LEU A 196 -3.66 11.95 -5.12
N THR A 197 -2.42 11.47 -5.02
CA THR A 197 -1.27 12.16 -4.42
C THR A 197 -0.11 12.21 -5.41
N PRO A 198 0.87 13.11 -5.25
CA PRO A 198 2.03 13.19 -6.15
C PRO A 198 2.74 11.84 -6.30
N ARG A 199 2.87 11.08 -5.21
CA ARG A 199 3.54 9.78 -5.16
C ARG A 199 2.98 8.74 -6.15
N LYS A 200 1.70 8.81 -6.47
CA LYS A 200 1.03 7.84 -7.36
C LYS A 200 1.23 8.13 -8.85
N GLY A 201 1.81 9.28 -9.21
CA GLY A 201 2.24 9.57 -10.58
C GLY A 201 1.12 9.79 -11.60
N HIS A 202 -0.09 10.19 -11.18
CA HIS A 202 -1.21 10.40 -12.09
C HIS A 202 -0.92 11.42 -13.20
N ALA A 203 -0.11 12.46 -12.92
CA ALA A 203 0.29 13.44 -13.93
C ALA A 203 1.14 12.79 -15.02
N VAL A 204 2.12 11.97 -14.64
CA VAL A 204 2.96 11.20 -15.58
C VAL A 204 2.12 10.27 -16.44
N LEU A 205 1.09 9.63 -15.86
CA LEU A 205 0.16 8.78 -16.59
C LEU A 205 -0.63 9.56 -17.64
N LEU A 206 -1.16 10.74 -17.29
CA LEU A 206 -1.92 11.58 -18.22
C LEU A 206 -1.05 12.09 -19.36
N GLU A 207 0.19 12.49 -19.08
CA GLU A 207 1.16 12.90 -20.10
C GLU A 207 1.49 11.74 -21.05
N ALA A 208 1.76 10.56 -20.52
CA ALA A 208 2.00 9.36 -21.31
C ALA A 208 0.80 8.99 -22.21
N LEU A 209 -0.40 9.06 -21.66
CA LEU A 209 -1.63 8.77 -22.43
C LEU A 209 -1.92 9.83 -23.50
N ASN A 210 -1.52 11.08 -23.27
CA ASN A 210 -1.62 12.12 -24.30
C ASN A 210 -0.68 11.87 -25.50
N GLU A 211 0.49 11.25 -25.29
CA GLU A 211 1.39 10.85 -26.38
C GLU A 211 0.78 9.77 -27.30
N ILE A 212 -0.15 8.97 -26.78
CA ILE A 212 -0.86 7.91 -27.51
C ILE A 212 -2.35 8.21 -27.71
N ARG A 213 -2.69 9.49 -27.79
CA ARG A 213 -4.09 9.96 -27.92
C ARG A 213 -4.80 9.54 -29.21
N ASP A 214 -4.07 9.11 -30.20
CA ASP A 214 -4.55 8.57 -31.47
C ASP A 214 -5.10 7.14 -31.36
N ARG A 215 -4.83 6.44 -30.25
CA ARG A 215 -5.28 5.08 -29.98
C ARG A 215 -6.57 5.05 -29.16
N HIS A 216 -7.27 3.90 -29.18
CA HIS A 216 -8.53 3.71 -28.45
C HIS A 216 -8.28 3.17 -27.04
N TRP A 217 -8.29 4.04 -26.06
CA TRP A 217 -8.19 3.70 -24.63
C TRP A 217 -9.15 4.55 -23.79
N HIS A 218 -9.55 4.04 -22.64
CA HIS A 218 -10.23 4.77 -21.57
C HIS A 218 -9.53 4.49 -20.24
N LEU A 219 -9.25 5.54 -19.47
CA LEU A 219 -8.64 5.43 -18.15
C LEU A 219 -9.69 5.64 -17.06
N THR A 220 -9.77 4.67 -16.13
CA THR A 220 -10.50 4.80 -14.88
C THR A 220 -9.51 4.93 -13.73
N CYS A 221 -9.62 6.01 -12.93
CA CYS A 221 -8.88 6.21 -11.70
C CYS A 221 -9.82 6.04 -10.51
N ALA A 222 -9.49 5.13 -9.59
CA ALA A 222 -10.22 4.90 -8.33
C ALA A 222 -9.30 5.19 -7.15
N GLY A 223 -9.77 6.01 -6.21
CA GLY A 223 -9.06 6.42 -5.01
C GLY A 223 -9.42 7.83 -4.60
N SER A 224 -9.13 8.18 -3.35
CA SER A 224 -9.61 9.40 -2.72
C SER A 224 -9.26 10.66 -3.51
N LEU A 225 -10.26 11.51 -3.70
CA LEU A 225 -10.17 12.85 -4.26
C LEU A 225 -10.18 13.94 -3.17
N LEU A 226 -10.15 13.56 -1.90
CA LEU A 226 -10.32 14.50 -0.78
C LEU A 226 -9.05 14.69 0.05
N ARG A 227 -8.05 13.81 -0.09
CA ARG A 227 -6.87 13.81 0.78
C ARG A 227 -5.80 14.82 0.42
N ASP A 228 -5.70 15.14 -0.85
CA ASP A 228 -4.74 16.08 -1.39
C ASP A 228 -5.44 16.96 -2.44
N ALA A 229 -6.21 17.92 -1.96
CA ALA A 229 -7.00 18.81 -2.81
C ALA A 229 -6.14 19.57 -3.84
N PRO A 230 -4.92 20.06 -3.53
CA PRO A 230 -4.04 20.66 -4.52
C PRO A 230 -3.68 19.72 -5.65
N THR A 231 -3.29 18.48 -5.35
CA THR A 231 -2.98 17.47 -6.37
C THR A 231 -4.20 17.13 -7.22
N VAL A 232 -5.38 16.95 -6.60
CA VAL A 232 -6.62 16.67 -7.33
C VAL A 232 -6.95 17.81 -8.30
N ALA A 233 -6.87 19.05 -7.85
CA ALA A 233 -7.12 20.22 -8.72
C ALA A 233 -6.11 20.30 -9.88
N ALA A 234 -4.82 20.03 -9.63
CA ALA A 234 -3.79 19.99 -10.66
C ALA A 234 -4.06 18.87 -11.70
N ILE A 235 -4.47 17.68 -11.28
CA ILE A 235 -4.83 16.57 -12.17
C ILE A 235 -6.06 16.90 -13.00
N GLN A 236 -7.11 17.48 -12.41
CA GLN A 236 -8.30 17.91 -13.15
C GLN A 236 -7.97 18.98 -14.20
N HIS A 237 -7.16 19.97 -13.82
CA HIS A 237 -6.68 20.99 -14.76
C HIS A 237 -5.83 20.38 -15.89
N LEU A 238 -4.98 19.39 -15.60
CA LEU A 238 -4.19 18.69 -16.60
C LEU A 238 -5.09 17.90 -17.58
N ILE A 239 -6.12 17.23 -17.10
CA ILE A 239 -7.11 16.53 -17.92
C ILE A 239 -7.76 17.51 -18.92
N ASP A 240 -8.12 18.71 -18.46
CA ASP A 240 -8.71 19.75 -19.29
C ASP A 240 -7.75 20.28 -20.33
N ARG A 241 -6.56 20.64 -19.91
CA ARG A 241 -5.50 21.16 -20.78
C ARG A 241 -5.15 20.19 -21.91
N LEU A 242 -5.13 18.88 -21.59
CA LEU A 242 -4.87 17.80 -22.57
C LEU A 242 -6.12 17.37 -23.36
N SER A 243 -7.30 17.96 -23.07
CA SER A 243 -8.59 17.61 -23.70
C SER A 243 -8.97 16.13 -23.51
N LEU A 244 -8.69 15.56 -22.34
CA LEU A 244 -8.90 14.13 -22.02
C LEU A 244 -10.19 13.85 -21.24
N ARG A 245 -11.08 14.83 -20.98
CA ARG A 245 -12.31 14.66 -20.18
C ARG A 245 -13.20 13.48 -20.59
N LYS A 246 -13.28 13.19 -21.91
CA LYS A 246 -14.10 12.07 -22.40
C LYS A 246 -13.43 10.71 -22.29
N ARG A 247 -12.15 10.66 -21.91
CA ARG A 247 -11.31 9.46 -21.89
C ARG A 247 -10.79 9.12 -20.49
N VAL A 248 -11.00 9.98 -19.50
CA VAL A 248 -10.53 9.80 -18.14
C VAL A 248 -11.70 9.95 -17.17
N SER A 249 -11.91 8.93 -16.34
CA SER A 249 -12.91 8.91 -15.26
C SER A 249 -12.22 8.91 -13.90
N LEU A 250 -12.51 9.91 -13.06
CA LEU A 250 -12.06 9.98 -11.67
C LEU A 250 -13.26 9.57 -10.78
N LEU A 251 -13.21 8.38 -10.18
CA LEU A 251 -14.36 7.80 -9.47
C LEU A 251 -14.39 8.12 -7.96
N GLY A 252 -13.28 8.65 -7.40
CA GLY A 252 -13.16 8.79 -5.96
C GLY A 252 -12.99 7.45 -5.23
N ASP A 253 -13.26 7.45 -3.93
CA ASP A 253 -13.24 6.25 -3.12
C ASP A 253 -14.39 5.32 -3.51
N LEU A 254 -14.08 4.05 -3.71
CA LEU A 254 -15.04 3.01 -4.02
C LEU A 254 -15.13 2.03 -2.84
N ASP A 255 -16.31 1.48 -2.61
CA ASP A 255 -16.44 0.30 -1.78
C ASP A 255 -15.78 -0.91 -2.45
N ARG A 256 -15.63 -1.98 -1.67
CA ARG A 256 -14.93 -3.19 -2.13
C ARG A 256 -15.55 -3.79 -3.39
N ASP A 257 -16.87 -3.91 -3.42
CA ASP A 257 -17.57 -4.55 -4.55
C ASP A 257 -17.47 -3.68 -5.82
N ALA A 258 -17.58 -2.36 -5.68
CA ALA A 258 -17.39 -1.42 -6.78
C ALA A 258 -15.96 -1.46 -7.33
N LEU A 259 -14.97 -1.52 -6.44
CA LEU A 259 -13.56 -1.62 -6.83
C LEU A 259 -13.26 -2.95 -7.54
N GLU A 260 -13.77 -4.08 -7.03
CA GLU A 260 -13.65 -5.39 -7.67
C GLU A 260 -14.26 -5.38 -9.09
N ARG A 261 -15.39 -4.69 -9.29
CA ARG A 261 -15.98 -4.50 -10.62
C ARG A 261 -15.06 -3.73 -11.57
N GLN A 262 -14.30 -2.74 -11.06
CA GLN A 262 -13.32 -2.02 -11.91
C GLN A 262 -12.16 -2.93 -12.30
N TYR A 263 -11.58 -3.69 -11.37
CA TYR A 263 -10.56 -4.69 -11.70
C TYR A 263 -11.06 -5.72 -12.72
N ALA A 264 -12.30 -6.21 -12.56
CA ALA A 264 -12.89 -7.20 -13.48
C ALA A 264 -13.13 -6.65 -14.91
N ARG A 265 -13.35 -5.35 -15.07
CA ARG A 265 -13.59 -4.69 -16.35
C ARG A 265 -12.31 -4.23 -17.04
N ALA A 266 -11.23 -4.06 -16.31
CA ALA A 266 -9.98 -3.59 -16.85
C ALA A 266 -9.32 -4.61 -17.79
N ASP A 267 -8.62 -4.12 -18.79
CA ASP A 267 -7.77 -4.90 -19.69
C ASP A 267 -6.30 -4.79 -19.27
N VAL A 268 -5.89 -3.66 -18.69
CA VAL A 268 -4.54 -3.38 -18.20
C VAL A 268 -4.64 -2.56 -16.91
N PHE A 269 -3.85 -2.92 -15.92
CA PHE A 269 -3.64 -2.12 -14.74
C PHE A 269 -2.40 -1.24 -14.90
N VAL A 270 -2.52 0.05 -14.56
CA VAL A 270 -1.40 1.00 -14.67
C VAL A 270 -1.28 1.83 -13.40
N LEU A 271 -0.08 1.85 -12.79
CA LEU A 271 0.20 2.65 -11.60
C LEU A 271 1.66 3.11 -11.62
N PRO A 272 1.98 4.31 -12.17
CA PRO A 272 3.35 4.78 -12.33
C PRO A 272 3.84 5.51 -11.06
N SER A 273 3.74 4.86 -9.91
CA SER A 273 4.14 5.41 -8.62
C SER A 273 5.63 5.77 -8.58
N TYR A 274 5.94 6.85 -7.88
CA TYR A 274 7.30 7.24 -7.52
C TYR A 274 7.87 6.42 -6.35
N LEU A 275 6.98 5.82 -5.55
CA LEU A 275 7.35 4.94 -4.44
C LEU A 275 6.17 4.05 -4.06
N GLU A 276 6.44 2.77 -3.82
CA GLU A 276 5.55 1.85 -3.11
C GLU A 276 6.32 1.07 -2.03
N GLY A 277 5.77 1.05 -0.82
CA GLY A 277 6.30 0.21 0.26
C GLY A 277 6.01 -1.28 0.06
N TYR A 278 4.92 -1.60 -0.64
CA TYR A 278 4.56 -2.93 -1.16
C TYR A 278 3.87 -2.81 -2.51
N GLY A 279 2.78 -2.03 -2.60
CA GLY A 279 1.99 -1.90 -3.82
C GLY A 279 0.78 -2.84 -3.83
N MET A 280 -0.07 -2.77 -2.80
CA MET A 280 -1.24 -3.64 -2.66
C MET A 280 -2.13 -3.64 -3.90
N ALA A 281 -2.40 -2.47 -4.51
CA ALA A 281 -3.21 -2.38 -5.73
C ALA A 281 -2.57 -3.12 -6.92
N LEU A 282 -1.23 -3.20 -6.98
CA LEU A 282 -0.51 -3.99 -7.98
C LEU A 282 -0.71 -5.50 -7.72
N ALA A 283 -0.58 -5.94 -6.47
CA ALA A 283 -0.83 -7.32 -6.10
C ALA A 283 -2.29 -7.74 -6.36
N GLU A 284 -3.24 -6.84 -6.09
CA GLU A 284 -4.66 -7.03 -6.44
C GLU A 284 -4.84 -7.17 -7.97
N ALA A 285 -4.21 -6.33 -8.77
CA ALA A 285 -4.25 -6.43 -10.23
C ALA A 285 -3.75 -7.81 -10.73
N ILE A 286 -2.64 -8.31 -10.18
CA ILE A 286 -2.13 -9.66 -10.45
C ILE A 286 -3.15 -10.72 -10.01
N ALA A 287 -3.79 -10.56 -8.84
CA ALA A 287 -4.83 -11.47 -8.35
C ALA A 287 -6.06 -11.52 -9.30
N PHE A 288 -6.37 -10.42 -9.98
CA PHE A 288 -7.40 -10.37 -11.03
C PHE A 288 -6.90 -10.86 -12.40
N GLY A 289 -5.60 -11.18 -12.54
CA GLY A 289 -5.00 -11.66 -13.79
C GLY A 289 -4.79 -10.56 -14.82
N LEU A 290 -4.60 -9.31 -14.36
CA LEU A 290 -4.35 -8.17 -15.25
C LEU A 290 -2.87 -8.04 -15.56
N PRO A 291 -2.49 -7.76 -16.82
CA PRO A 291 -1.17 -7.27 -17.12
C PRO A 291 -0.93 -5.92 -16.44
N VAL A 292 0.27 -5.71 -15.93
CA VAL A 292 0.62 -4.52 -15.16
C VAL A 292 1.61 -3.66 -15.94
N VAL A 293 1.37 -2.34 -15.97
CA VAL A 293 2.36 -1.33 -16.35
C VAL A 293 2.63 -0.47 -15.13
N SER A 294 3.89 -0.42 -14.68
CA SER A 294 4.26 0.31 -13.47
C SER A 294 5.71 0.81 -13.55
N THR A 295 6.30 1.15 -12.42
CA THR A 295 7.67 1.64 -12.33
C THR A 295 8.58 0.66 -11.58
N THR A 296 9.88 0.93 -11.62
CA THR A 296 10.88 0.20 -10.83
C THR A 296 11.03 0.74 -9.41
N ALA A 297 10.10 1.57 -8.93
CA ALA A 297 10.21 2.27 -7.65
C ALA A 297 9.85 1.41 -6.44
N GLY A 298 10.66 1.51 -5.39
CA GLY A 298 10.38 0.85 -4.11
C GLY A 298 10.27 -0.67 -4.23
N ALA A 299 9.23 -1.23 -3.64
CA ALA A 299 8.96 -2.66 -3.64
C ALA A 299 8.25 -3.18 -4.90
N ILE A 300 7.94 -2.34 -5.89
CA ILE A 300 7.20 -2.74 -7.09
C ILE A 300 7.81 -3.96 -7.78
N PRO A 301 9.15 -4.01 -8.04
CA PRO A 301 9.77 -5.17 -8.70
C PRO A 301 9.71 -6.48 -7.90
N GLU A 302 9.46 -6.40 -6.59
CA GLU A 302 9.28 -7.57 -5.72
C GLU A 302 7.83 -8.04 -5.65
N THR A 303 6.89 -7.10 -5.82
CA THR A 303 5.45 -7.36 -5.72
C THR A 303 4.88 -7.89 -7.01
N VAL A 304 5.42 -7.44 -8.16
CA VAL A 304 4.88 -7.78 -9.48
C VAL A 304 5.81 -8.75 -10.20
N PRO A 305 5.33 -9.92 -10.66
CA PRO A 305 6.13 -10.84 -11.46
C PRO A 305 6.65 -10.17 -12.74
N ALA A 306 7.93 -10.35 -13.02
CA ALA A 306 8.59 -9.69 -14.16
C ALA A 306 7.99 -10.06 -15.54
N ASP A 307 7.42 -11.26 -15.64
CA ASP A 307 6.78 -11.78 -16.85
C ASP A 307 5.29 -11.40 -16.98
N ALA A 308 4.70 -10.79 -15.94
CA ALA A 308 3.34 -10.27 -15.92
C ALA A 308 3.27 -8.73 -16.04
N ALA A 309 4.42 -8.05 -16.13
CA ALA A 309 4.49 -6.60 -16.08
C ALA A 309 5.46 -5.99 -17.11
N ILE A 310 5.25 -4.70 -17.39
CA ILE A 310 6.24 -3.82 -17.99
C ILE A 310 6.56 -2.73 -16.98
N LEU A 311 7.81 -2.67 -16.53
CA LEU A 311 8.28 -1.69 -15.56
C LEU A 311 9.19 -0.66 -16.24
N VAL A 312 8.93 0.63 -15.94
CA VAL A 312 9.69 1.77 -16.47
C VAL A 312 10.32 2.56 -15.32
N ALA A 313 11.24 3.47 -15.62
CA ALA A 313 11.77 4.37 -14.61
C ALA A 313 10.68 5.29 -14.05
N PRO A 314 10.66 5.60 -12.73
CA PRO A 314 9.73 6.57 -12.16
C PRO A 314 9.85 7.94 -12.83
N GLY A 315 8.71 8.55 -13.15
CA GLY A 315 8.66 9.87 -13.80
C GLY A 315 8.90 9.88 -15.31
N ASP A 316 9.25 8.75 -15.93
CA ASP A 316 9.48 8.67 -17.39
C ASP A 316 8.16 8.46 -18.15
N SER A 317 7.48 9.58 -18.47
CA SER A 317 6.22 9.56 -19.24
C SER A 317 6.38 8.96 -20.62
N ARG A 318 7.56 9.13 -21.28
CA ARG A 318 7.81 8.61 -22.62
C ARG A 318 7.97 7.08 -22.63
N ALA A 319 8.72 6.53 -21.67
CA ALA A 319 8.82 5.08 -21.52
C ALA A 319 7.46 4.48 -21.15
N LEU A 320 6.70 5.14 -20.30
CA LEU A 320 5.33 4.74 -19.92
C LEU A 320 4.41 4.76 -21.15
N ALA A 321 4.47 5.79 -21.99
CA ALA A 321 3.70 5.89 -23.25
C ALA A 321 4.02 4.74 -24.20
N LYS A 322 5.30 4.40 -24.39
CA LYS A 322 5.74 3.27 -25.21
C LYS A 322 5.23 1.93 -24.67
N ALA A 323 5.29 1.73 -23.34
CA ALA A 323 4.78 0.52 -22.70
C ALA A 323 3.27 0.37 -22.89
N LEU A 324 2.51 1.46 -22.72
CA LEU A 324 1.07 1.47 -22.94
C LEU A 324 0.70 1.28 -24.42
N ALA A 325 1.39 1.96 -25.33
CA ALA A 325 1.20 1.79 -26.77
C ALA A 325 1.38 0.33 -27.21
N LEU A 326 2.46 -0.32 -26.73
CA LEU A 326 2.71 -1.74 -26.99
C LEU A 326 1.52 -2.61 -26.58
N LEU A 327 0.91 -2.34 -25.42
CA LEU A 327 -0.23 -3.13 -24.96
C LEU A 327 -1.54 -2.78 -25.64
N VAL A 328 -1.69 -1.57 -26.17
CA VAL A 328 -2.84 -1.20 -27.03
C VAL A 328 -2.73 -1.89 -28.37
N ASP A 329 -1.56 -1.80 -29.02
CA ASP A 329 -1.33 -2.22 -30.41
C ASP A 329 -1.12 -3.74 -30.55
N ASP A 330 -0.69 -4.45 -29.46
CA ASP A 330 -0.39 -5.90 -29.48
C ASP A 330 -1.29 -6.68 -28.50
N PRO A 331 -2.47 -7.16 -28.95
CA PRO A 331 -3.35 -8.00 -28.14
C PRO A 331 -2.71 -9.33 -27.71
N ALA A 332 -1.79 -9.90 -28.50
CA ALA A 332 -1.13 -11.16 -28.16
C ALA A 332 -0.16 -10.96 -26.99
N ARG A 333 0.62 -9.88 -27.00
CA ARG A 333 1.49 -9.51 -25.89
C ARG A 333 0.69 -9.27 -24.62
N ARG A 334 -0.43 -8.54 -24.71
CA ARG A 334 -1.33 -8.29 -23.59
C ARG A 334 -1.89 -9.59 -23.03
N ALA A 335 -2.32 -10.51 -23.88
CA ALA A 335 -2.84 -11.82 -23.49
C ALA A 335 -1.76 -12.68 -22.79
N ALA A 336 -0.51 -12.64 -23.27
CA ALA A 336 0.61 -13.35 -22.66
C ALA A 336 0.90 -12.85 -21.23
N LEU A 337 1.01 -11.52 -21.03
CA LEU A 337 1.19 -10.92 -19.70
C LEU A 337 0.02 -11.26 -18.76
N ALA A 338 -1.22 -11.22 -19.26
CA ALA A 338 -2.39 -11.61 -18.49
C ALA A 338 -2.38 -13.10 -18.10
N ALA A 339 -1.89 -13.98 -18.97
CA ALA A 339 -1.73 -15.41 -18.65
C ALA A 339 -0.71 -15.61 -17.52
N ASN A 340 0.41 -14.90 -17.56
CA ASN A 340 1.44 -14.94 -16.53
C ASN A 340 0.92 -14.36 -15.20
N ALA A 341 0.17 -13.26 -15.22
CA ALA A 341 -0.49 -12.71 -14.03
C ALA A 341 -1.44 -13.74 -13.39
N ARG A 342 -2.25 -14.45 -14.21
CA ARG A 342 -3.11 -15.51 -13.71
C ARG A 342 -2.33 -16.68 -13.10
N ALA A 343 -1.21 -17.08 -13.70
CA ALA A 343 -0.35 -18.13 -13.16
C ALA A 343 0.27 -17.73 -11.82
N ALA A 344 0.72 -16.49 -11.69
CA ALA A 344 1.33 -15.95 -10.47
C ALA A 344 0.33 -15.78 -9.30
N ARG A 345 -0.97 -15.75 -9.57
CA ARG A 345 -2.01 -15.60 -8.55
C ARG A 345 -1.89 -16.58 -7.39
N ALA A 346 -1.51 -17.82 -7.66
CA ALA A 346 -1.40 -18.86 -6.64
C ALA A 346 -0.27 -18.60 -5.63
N SER A 347 0.76 -17.85 -6.02
CA SER A 347 1.92 -17.50 -5.18
C SER A 347 1.70 -16.26 -4.32
N LEU A 348 0.69 -15.44 -4.60
CA LEU A 348 0.40 -14.25 -3.80
C LEU A 348 0.02 -14.64 -2.35
N PRO A 349 0.49 -13.90 -1.33
CA PRO A 349 0.10 -14.14 0.05
C PRO A 349 -1.42 -13.92 0.23
N THR A 350 -2.04 -14.68 1.13
CA THR A 350 -3.41 -14.41 1.60
C THR A 350 -3.38 -13.58 2.87
N TRP A 351 -4.49 -12.92 3.23
CA TRP A 351 -4.61 -12.23 4.51
C TRP A 351 -4.40 -13.15 5.70
N ALA A 352 -4.84 -14.42 5.58
CA ALA A 352 -4.55 -15.45 6.59
C ALA A 352 -3.03 -15.70 6.75
N THR A 353 -2.28 -15.71 5.65
CA THR A 353 -0.82 -15.84 5.66
C THR A 353 -0.15 -14.59 6.23
N ALA A 354 -0.62 -13.40 5.85
CA ALA A 354 -0.12 -12.13 6.36
C ALA A 354 -0.26 -12.04 7.89
N ALA A 355 -1.46 -12.33 8.42
CA ALA A 355 -1.71 -12.36 9.85
C ALA A 355 -0.84 -13.40 10.59
N ALA A 356 -0.65 -14.59 10.00
CA ALA A 356 0.22 -15.62 10.59
C ALA A 356 1.69 -15.16 10.66
N LYS A 357 2.22 -14.54 9.58
CA LYS A 357 3.57 -13.95 9.57
C LYS A 357 3.70 -12.82 10.58
N PHE A 358 2.68 -11.97 10.69
CA PHE A 358 2.68 -10.88 11.65
C PHE A 358 2.72 -11.41 13.10
N MET A 359 1.89 -12.40 13.43
CA MET A 359 1.92 -13.04 14.75
C MET A 359 3.28 -13.69 15.03
N SER A 360 3.83 -14.43 14.06
CA SER A 360 5.18 -15.01 14.20
C SER A 360 6.26 -13.96 14.38
N ALA A 361 6.08 -12.77 13.79
CA ALA A 361 6.98 -11.65 14.02
C ALA A 361 6.92 -11.13 15.47
N LEU A 362 5.87 -11.42 16.22
CA LEU A 362 5.72 -11.08 17.64
C LEU A 362 6.22 -12.17 18.59
N ASP A 363 6.58 -13.36 18.07
CA ASP A 363 7.06 -14.48 18.89
C ASP A 363 8.32 -14.09 19.68
N GLY A 364 8.36 -14.54 20.93
CA GLY A 364 9.46 -14.23 21.86
C GLY A 364 9.46 -12.80 22.41
N LEU A 365 8.43 -12.00 22.07
CA LEU A 365 8.17 -10.72 22.71
C LEU A 365 7.14 -10.94 23.81
N GLY A 366 7.54 -10.78 25.04
CA GLY A 366 6.71 -10.92 26.22
C GLY A 366 7.11 -9.91 27.29
N PRO A 367 6.38 -9.85 28.42
CA PRO A 367 6.79 -8.99 29.53
C PRO A 367 8.26 -9.28 29.86
N LYS A 368 9.07 -8.22 29.96
CA LYS A 368 10.40 -8.34 30.53
C LYS A 368 10.21 -8.84 31.98
N ALA A 369 10.79 -10.01 32.27
CA ALA A 369 10.80 -10.58 33.64
C ALA A 369 11.53 -9.63 34.62
#